data_c92e4c454d018aa8e36d7a6da0c5e5d5
#
_entry.id   c92e4c454d018aa8e36d7a6da0c5e5d5
#
_cell.length_a   1.000
_cell.length_b   1.000
_cell.length_c   1.000
_cell.angle_alpha   90.00
_cell.angle_beta   90.00
_cell.angle_gamma   90.00
#
_symmetry.space_group_name_H-M   'P 1'
#
loop_
_entity.id
_entity.type
_entity.pdbx_description
1 polymer ?
#
loop_
_entity_poly.entity_id
_entity_poly.type
_entity_poly.pdbx_seq_one_letter_code
_entity_poly.pdbx_strand_id
1 'polypeptide(L)'
;MVLQYNARYNPVPAKEFLFMAEKKVDHSCTLDKIISLCKRRGFVYQASEIYGGQAGAWDYGPLGVDFKRNIQNEWWHYMTQLRDDVVGLDSAIFQHHKTWEASGHVAHFSDPMIDCTECKARFRADQLIEDFVSSHPETNPGKPVDTMTHEEMKAFIDANINCPTCGSKNRKYTAVREFNLMFKTYQGPVADDSHLIYLRPETCQGIFTDFKNIVQSNRMKIPFGVAQVGKSFRNEIIFKNFIFRTCEFEQMEMEYFCKPGTDDGIFEEWRKYRWAFYLKYGIAEKNLQWHHHDKLAHYAKDAYDIQYNFPIGFEEIEGIHNRTDFDLSQHTKTSGKDMNYIDQEDGNKSYTPYVIETSAGLNRNFLAFLCEAYEEQNVGTDGKEDYRTVLHLHPRLAPITVAVLPLMKKDGLAEKAQEIRTMLKEDFVTDYDQSGTVGKRYRRQDEVGTPYCITVDYETIHETKEDGSPNPDFGTVTLRFRDSMKQERVKISELRGFIHNAIANYKPVVR
;
A
#
# COMPACT_ATOMS: atom_id res chain seq x y z
N MET A 1 12.40 -13.05 -29.11
CA MET A 1 13.13 -14.25 -28.63
C MET A 1 12.61 -14.50 -27.22
N VAL A 2 11.55 -15.31 -27.15
CA VAL A 2 10.81 -15.56 -25.89
C VAL A 2 11.64 -16.49 -25.03
N LEU A 3 12.15 -16.01 -23.90
CA LEU A 3 12.81 -16.84 -22.89
C LEU A 3 11.74 -17.53 -22.05
N GLN A 4 11.52 -18.82 -22.33
CA GLN A 4 10.73 -19.70 -21.49
C GLN A 4 11.47 -19.95 -20.17
N TYR A 5 10.98 -19.40 -19.08
CA TYR A 5 11.37 -19.78 -17.73
C TYR A 5 10.64 -21.08 -17.34
N ASN A 6 11.28 -22.23 -17.63
CA ASN A 6 10.90 -23.51 -17.08
C ASN A 6 11.56 -23.67 -15.71
N ALA A 7 10.89 -23.21 -14.65
CA ALA A 7 11.24 -23.61 -13.29
C ALA A 7 10.74 -25.05 -13.04
N ARG A 8 11.64 -26.02 -13.13
CA ARG A 8 11.38 -27.38 -12.65
C ARG A 8 11.29 -27.37 -11.13
N TYR A 9 10.09 -27.45 -10.62
CA TYR A 9 9.82 -27.72 -9.23
C TYR A 9 10.17 -29.20 -8.93
N ASN A 10 11.25 -29.43 -8.22
CA ASN A 10 11.49 -30.73 -7.55
C ASN A 10 10.85 -30.66 -6.16
N PRO A 11 9.85 -31.48 -5.86
CA PRO A 11 9.29 -31.53 -4.51
C PRO A 11 10.29 -32.20 -3.56
N VAL A 12 10.74 -31.45 -2.54
CA VAL A 12 11.46 -32.00 -1.39
C VAL A 12 10.45 -32.82 -0.57
N PRO A 13 10.79 -34.07 -0.14
CA PRO A 13 9.80 -34.91 0.51
C PRO A 13 9.38 -34.35 1.87
N ALA A 14 8.05 -34.22 2.04
CA ALA A 14 7.39 -33.75 3.25
C ALA A 14 7.43 -34.80 4.39
N LYS A 15 8.57 -35.04 5.01
CA LYS A 15 8.65 -36.03 6.11
C LYS A 15 9.44 -35.60 7.35
N GLU A 16 9.91 -34.36 7.48
CA GLU A 16 10.61 -33.90 8.70
C GLU A 16 10.02 -32.68 9.40
N PHE A 17 8.79 -32.30 9.13
CA PHE A 17 8.12 -31.15 9.78
C PHE A 17 6.92 -31.52 10.66
N LEU A 18 6.89 -32.76 11.20
CA LEU A 18 5.85 -33.15 12.14
C LEU A 18 6.49 -33.35 13.50
N PHE A 19 6.60 -32.31 14.31
CA PHE A 19 6.53 -32.30 15.79
C PHE A 19 6.82 -30.87 16.31
N MET A 20 5.97 -29.88 15.93
CA MET A 20 5.76 -28.74 16.80
C MET A 20 4.29 -28.77 17.21
N ALA A 21 4.06 -28.90 18.52
CA ALA A 21 2.71 -28.82 19.08
C ALA A 21 2.01 -27.59 18.50
N GLU A 22 0.81 -27.76 17.95
CA GLU A 22 -0.04 -26.66 17.50
C GLU A 22 -0.28 -25.73 18.68
N LYS A 23 0.54 -24.70 18.83
CA LYS A 23 0.26 -23.61 19.75
C LYS A 23 -0.91 -22.86 19.16
N LYS A 24 -2.02 -22.73 19.88
CA LYS A 24 -3.14 -21.89 19.50
C LYS A 24 -2.61 -20.49 19.19
N VAL A 25 -2.65 -20.12 17.94
CA VAL A 25 -2.29 -18.79 17.46
C VAL A 25 -3.58 -17.97 17.52
N ASP A 26 -3.56 -16.85 18.24
CA ASP A 26 -4.65 -15.91 18.20
C ASP A 26 -4.49 -15.01 16.97
N HIS A 27 -5.23 -15.31 15.92
CA HIS A 27 -5.22 -14.57 14.67
C HIS A 27 -6.13 -13.33 14.69
N SER A 28 -6.59 -12.87 15.85
CA SER A 28 -7.48 -11.72 15.96
C SER A 28 -6.76 -10.40 15.69
N CYS A 29 -6.43 -10.14 14.43
CA CYS A 29 -6.06 -8.80 13.99
C CYS A 29 -7.32 -7.94 13.95
N THR A 30 -7.38 -6.90 14.78
CA THR A 30 -8.44 -5.89 14.74
C THR A 30 -7.85 -4.55 14.36
N LEU A 31 -8.67 -3.68 13.76
CA LEU A 31 -8.22 -2.33 13.39
C LEU A 31 -7.74 -1.54 14.62
N ASP A 32 -8.39 -1.69 15.77
CA ASP A 32 -8.02 -1.03 17.03
C ASP A 32 -6.63 -1.47 17.52
N LYS A 33 -6.29 -2.77 17.40
CA LYS A 33 -4.96 -3.29 17.72
C LYS A 33 -3.89 -2.69 16.81
N ILE A 34 -4.18 -2.60 15.52
CA ILE A 34 -3.28 -1.97 14.52
C ILE A 34 -3.08 -0.50 14.84
N ILE A 35 -4.15 0.27 15.10
CA ILE A 35 -4.07 1.69 15.47
C ILE A 35 -3.24 1.87 16.73
N SER A 36 -3.51 1.08 17.77
CA SER A 36 -2.78 1.10 19.04
C SER A 36 -1.28 0.81 18.83
N LEU A 37 -0.94 -0.21 18.03
CA LEU A 37 0.44 -0.55 17.67
C LEU A 37 1.11 0.61 16.92
N CYS A 38 0.44 1.16 15.91
CA CYS A 38 0.94 2.27 15.10
C CYS A 38 1.29 3.48 15.97
N LYS A 39 0.39 3.89 16.86
CA LYS A 39 0.62 5.02 17.76
C LYS A 39 1.75 4.73 18.76
N ARG A 40 1.73 3.57 19.41
CA ARG A 40 2.71 3.20 20.45
C ARG A 40 4.14 3.04 19.88
N ARG A 41 4.26 2.55 18.65
CA ARG A 41 5.56 2.27 18.02
C ARG A 41 6.02 3.32 17.02
N GLY A 42 5.25 4.35 16.78
CA GLY A 42 5.65 5.44 15.89
C GLY A 42 5.56 5.09 14.41
N PHE A 43 4.55 4.32 14.04
CA PHE A 43 4.22 4.10 12.63
C PHE A 43 3.36 5.23 12.07
N VAL A 44 2.24 5.53 12.74
CA VAL A 44 1.29 6.54 12.25
C VAL A 44 0.73 7.33 13.42
N TYR A 45 0.62 8.65 13.23
CA TYR A 45 0.02 9.61 14.17
C TYR A 45 -1.10 10.38 13.50
N GLN A 46 -2.04 10.88 14.27
CA GLN A 46 -3.00 11.87 13.80
C GLN A 46 -2.26 13.16 13.43
N ALA A 47 -2.47 13.68 12.23
CA ALA A 47 -1.87 14.94 11.84
C ALA A 47 -2.38 16.08 12.75
N SER A 48 -1.46 16.95 13.20
CA SER A 48 -1.77 18.10 14.08
C SER A 48 -2.47 17.71 15.38
N GLU A 49 -2.14 16.55 15.97
CA GLU A 49 -2.81 16.01 17.18
C GLU A 49 -2.85 17.01 18.34
N ILE A 50 -1.83 17.87 18.50
CA ILE A 50 -1.76 18.90 19.55
C ILE A 50 -2.87 19.96 19.45
N TYR A 51 -3.50 20.10 18.29
CA TYR A 51 -4.62 21.01 18.04
C TYR A 51 -5.97 20.26 17.92
N GLY A 52 -6.02 19.01 18.36
CA GLY A 52 -7.22 18.17 18.29
C GLY A 52 -7.27 17.26 17.05
N GLY A 53 -6.24 17.30 16.22
CA GLY A 53 -6.12 16.48 15.01
C GLY A 53 -6.83 17.07 13.79
N GLN A 54 -6.26 16.82 12.60
CA GLN A 54 -6.89 17.15 11.31
C GLN A 54 -7.61 15.90 10.79
N ALA A 55 -8.92 16.01 10.57
CA ALA A 55 -9.71 14.89 10.05
C ALA A 55 -9.20 14.47 8.64
N GLY A 56 -9.08 13.15 8.43
CA GLY A 56 -8.66 12.60 7.15
C GLY A 56 -7.19 12.84 6.78
N ALA A 57 -6.35 13.29 7.72
CA ALA A 57 -4.92 13.50 7.53
C ALA A 57 -4.10 12.77 8.60
N TRP A 58 -3.00 12.16 8.18
CA TRP A 58 -2.15 11.33 9.04
C TRP A 58 -0.67 11.56 8.77
N ASP A 59 0.12 11.57 9.83
CA ASP A 59 1.57 11.66 9.78
C ASP A 59 2.20 10.27 9.93
N TYR A 60 3.16 9.95 9.05
CA TYR A 60 3.96 8.73 9.20
C TYR A 60 5.14 9.03 10.10
N GLY A 61 5.18 8.36 11.27
CA GLY A 61 6.26 8.51 12.23
C GLY A 61 7.57 7.86 11.76
N PRO A 62 8.61 7.82 12.62
CA PRO A 62 9.95 7.32 12.22
C PRO A 62 9.94 5.90 11.64
N LEU A 63 9.23 4.96 12.25
CA LEU A 63 9.11 3.59 11.70
C LEU A 63 8.14 3.54 10.51
N GLY A 64 7.09 4.37 10.53
CA GLY A 64 6.11 4.43 9.46
C GLY A 64 6.68 4.96 8.16
N VAL A 65 7.51 6.00 8.20
CA VAL A 65 8.10 6.57 6.98
C VAL A 65 9.08 5.59 6.32
N ASP A 66 9.87 4.85 7.11
CA ASP A 66 10.78 3.85 6.56
C ASP A 66 10.02 2.66 5.98
N PHE A 67 8.98 2.17 6.68
CA PHE A 67 8.12 1.11 6.16
C PHE A 67 7.40 1.54 4.86
N LYS A 68 6.83 2.74 4.84
CA LYS A 68 6.17 3.29 3.65
C LYS A 68 7.11 3.42 2.45
N ARG A 69 8.32 3.95 2.69
CA ARG A 69 9.36 4.07 1.66
C ARG A 69 9.81 2.71 1.14
N ASN A 70 9.93 1.72 2.02
CA ASN A 70 10.30 0.36 1.60
C ASN A 70 9.24 -0.24 0.68
N ILE A 71 7.93 -0.09 0.99
CA ILE A 71 6.85 -0.52 0.09
C ILE A 71 6.96 0.18 -1.26
N GLN A 72 7.13 1.51 -1.26
CA GLN A 72 7.29 2.31 -2.46
C GLN A 72 8.51 1.88 -3.28
N ASN A 73 9.65 1.67 -2.64
CA ASN A 73 10.90 1.27 -3.30
C ASN A 73 10.78 -0.14 -3.91
N GLU A 74 10.17 -1.09 -3.21
CA GLU A 74 9.97 -2.45 -3.73
C GLU A 74 8.93 -2.46 -4.86
N TRP A 75 7.89 -1.63 -4.80
CA TRP A 75 6.95 -1.43 -5.92
C TRP A 75 7.68 -0.82 -7.12
N TRP A 76 8.47 0.24 -6.92
CA TRP A 76 9.24 0.90 -7.96
C TRP A 76 10.25 -0.05 -8.61
N HIS A 77 10.99 -0.79 -7.79
CA HIS A 77 11.90 -1.84 -8.27
C HIS A 77 11.18 -2.88 -9.12
N TYR A 78 10.02 -3.34 -8.65
CA TYR A 78 9.22 -4.35 -9.34
C TYR A 78 8.67 -3.85 -10.68
N MET A 79 8.28 -2.59 -10.75
CA MET A 79 7.69 -1.98 -11.94
C MET A 79 8.71 -1.50 -12.96
N THR A 80 9.84 -0.91 -12.53
CA THR A 80 10.75 -0.22 -13.44
C THR A 80 12.11 -0.90 -13.64
N GLN A 81 12.58 -1.70 -12.64
CA GLN A 81 13.89 -2.35 -12.74
C GLN A 81 13.81 -3.82 -13.15
N LEU A 82 12.73 -4.52 -12.75
CA LEU A 82 12.51 -5.91 -13.17
C LEU A 82 11.82 -6.02 -14.54
N ARG A 83 11.46 -4.89 -15.13
CA ARG A 83 10.89 -4.79 -16.49
C ARG A 83 11.74 -3.84 -17.32
N ASP A 84 11.96 -4.22 -18.57
CA ASP A 84 12.72 -3.42 -19.56
C ASP A 84 11.82 -2.41 -20.30
N ASP A 85 10.51 -2.54 -20.15
CA ASP A 85 9.49 -1.83 -20.92
C ASP A 85 8.70 -0.79 -20.09
N VAL A 86 9.15 -0.47 -18.87
CA VAL A 86 8.54 0.54 -18.01
C VAL A 86 9.56 1.58 -17.56
N VAL A 87 9.23 2.85 -17.79
CA VAL A 87 10.05 3.99 -17.35
C VAL A 87 9.34 4.79 -16.25
N GLY A 88 10.08 5.65 -15.57
CA GLY A 88 9.53 6.47 -14.48
C GLY A 88 9.22 7.90 -14.89
N LEU A 89 8.24 8.50 -14.21
CA LEU A 89 7.91 9.92 -14.26
C LEU A 89 7.64 10.43 -12.85
N ASP A 90 7.92 11.69 -12.60
CA ASP A 90 7.45 12.45 -11.44
C ASP A 90 6.83 13.78 -11.92
N SER A 91 5.53 13.75 -12.19
CA SER A 91 4.81 14.92 -12.69
C SER A 91 4.41 15.87 -11.57
N ALA A 92 4.27 17.16 -11.90
CA ALA A 92 3.87 18.17 -10.94
C ALA A 92 2.46 17.92 -10.37
N ILE A 93 2.29 18.23 -9.07
CA ILE A 93 0.98 18.19 -8.41
C ILE A 93 0.05 19.27 -9.02
N PHE A 94 0.61 20.46 -9.24
CA PHE A 94 -0.11 21.57 -9.87
C PHE A 94 -0.06 21.42 -11.39
N GLN A 95 -1.20 21.14 -11.97
CA GLN A 95 -1.36 21.03 -13.41
C GLN A 95 -2.33 22.09 -13.92
N HIS A 96 -2.26 22.38 -15.21
CA HIS A 96 -3.17 23.33 -15.82
C HIS A 96 -4.63 22.85 -15.66
N HIS A 97 -5.58 23.75 -15.33
CA HIS A 97 -6.98 23.39 -15.07
C HIS A 97 -7.64 22.59 -16.21
N LYS A 98 -7.23 22.84 -17.47
CA LYS A 98 -7.71 22.10 -18.64
C LYS A 98 -7.38 20.61 -18.62
N THR A 99 -6.35 20.18 -17.87
CA THR A 99 -6.07 18.77 -17.66
C THR A 99 -7.26 18.08 -16.99
N TRP A 100 -7.84 18.74 -15.99
CA TRP A 100 -8.98 18.22 -15.22
C TRP A 100 -10.32 18.40 -15.92
N GLU A 101 -10.43 19.37 -16.83
CA GLU A 101 -11.57 19.50 -17.73
C GLU A 101 -11.56 18.40 -18.79
N ALA A 102 -10.39 18.14 -19.39
CA ALA A 102 -10.21 17.08 -20.40
C ALA A 102 -10.51 15.69 -19.86
N SER A 103 -10.01 15.37 -18.67
CA SER A 103 -10.24 14.08 -18.01
C SER A 103 -11.66 13.92 -17.44
N GLY A 104 -12.47 15.00 -17.43
CA GLY A 104 -13.83 14.98 -16.90
C GLY A 104 -13.95 15.19 -15.39
N HIS A 105 -12.85 15.31 -14.63
CA HIS A 105 -12.90 15.47 -13.18
C HIS A 105 -13.64 16.72 -12.72
N VAL A 106 -13.51 17.83 -13.45
CA VAL A 106 -14.24 19.07 -13.08
C VAL A 106 -15.75 18.87 -13.17
N ALA A 107 -16.21 18.12 -14.16
CA ALA A 107 -17.64 17.95 -14.44
C ALA A 107 -18.29 16.78 -13.69
N HIS A 108 -17.56 15.68 -13.44
CA HIS A 108 -18.16 14.40 -13.03
C HIS A 108 -17.56 13.81 -11.75
N PHE A 109 -16.47 14.39 -11.20
CA PHE A 109 -15.86 13.86 -9.98
C PHE A 109 -16.54 14.46 -8.75
N SER A 110 -17.78 14.04 -8.52
CA SER A 110 -18.63 14.55 -7.45
C SER A 110 -19.46 13.44 -6.81
N ASP A 111 -19.78 13.62 -5.53
CA ASP A 111 -20.68 12.77 -4.77
C ASP A 111 -22.03 13.46 -4.59
N PRO A 112 -23.17 12.75 -4.76
CA PRO A 112 -24.49 13.28 -4.43
C PRO A 112 -24.68 13.29 -2.92
N MET A 113 -24.71 14.48 -2.31
CA MET A 113 -24.75 14.66 -0.85
C MET A 113 -26.10 15.09 -0.35
N ILE A 114 -26.52 14.55 0.79
CA ILE A 114 -27.76 14.85 1.49
C ILE A 114 -27.52 15.01 2.99
N ASP A 115 -28.13 15.99 3.63
CA ASP A 115 -28.00 16.25 5.07
C ASP A 115 -29.32 15.94 5.81
N CYS A 116 -29.23 15.27 6.95
CA CYS A 116 -30.37 15.17 7.87
C CYS A 116 -30.68 16.57 8.45
N THR A 117 -31.95 17.01 8.38
CA THR A 117 -32.31 18.35 8.86
C THR A 117 -32.33 18.47 10.38
N GLU A 118 -32.40 17.34 11.11
CA GLU A 118 -32.45 17.32 12.59
C GLU A 118 -31.06 17.30 13.21
N CYS A 119 -30.24 16.28 12.91
CA CYS A 119 -28.91 16.14 13.52
C CYS A 119 -27.78 16.74 12.68
N LYS A 120 -28.05 17.23 11.49
CA LYS A 120 -27.09 17.79 10.54
C LYS A 120 -26.04 16.80 10.05
N ALA A 121 -26.22 15.49 10.32
CA ALA A 121 -25.36 14.46 9.77
C ALA A 121 -25.48 14.44 8.25
N ARG A 122 -24.34 14.29 7.59
CA ARG A 122 -24.19 14.29 6.14
C ARG A 122 -23.94 12.89 5.60
N PHE A 123 -24.58 12.56 4.49
CA PHE A 123 -24.48 11.25 3.85
C PHE A 123 -24.32 11.39 2.35
N ARG A 124 -23.70 10.40 1.71
CA ARG A 124 -23.85 10.19 0.27
C ARG A 124 -25.24 9.61 0.03
N ALA A 125 -26.01 10.25 -0.84
CA ALA A 125 -27.38 9.86 -1.11
C ALA A 125 -27.47 8.49 -1.80
N ASP A 126 -26.57 8.25 -2.76
CA ASP A 126 -26.44 6.98 -3.47
C ASP A 126 -26.11 5.82 -2.51
N GLN A 127 -25.05 5.97 -1.70
CA GLN A 127 -24.64 4.94 -0.72
C GLN A 127 -25.71 4.68 0.33
N LEU A 128 -26.41 5.73 0.80
CA LEU A 128 -27.49 5.61 1.77
C LEU A 128 -28.64 4.75 1.22
N ILE A 129 -28.93 4.87 -0.08
CA ILE A 129 -29.95 4.07 -0.77
C ILE A 129 -29.44 2.62 -0.93
N GLU A 130 -28.21 2.42 -1.42
CA GLU A 130 -27.61 1.10 -1.62
C GLU A 130 -27.55 0.29 -0.32
N ASP A 131 -27.08 0.88 0.78
CA ASP A 131 -27.00 0.25 2.10
C ASP A 131 -28.42 -0.14 2.59
N PHE A 132 -29.41 0.73 2.35
CA PHE A 132 -30.78 0.45 2.71
C PHE A 132 -31.38 -0.71 1.87
N VAL A 133 -31.22 -0.68 0.55
CA VAL A 133 -31.72 -1.73 -0.34
C VAL A 133 -31.05 -3.07 -0.05
N SER A 134 -29.76 -3.09 0.25
CA SER A 134 -29.05 -4.31 0.65
C SER A 134 -29.63 -4.98 1.89
N SER A 135 -30.11 -4.17 2.85
CA SER A 135 -30.75 -4.66 4.08
C SER A 135 -32.25 -4.87 3.94
N HIS A 136 -32.89 -4.33 2.89
CA HIS A 136 -34.33 -4.41 2.62
C HIS A 136 -34.55 -4.75 1.13
N PRO A 137 -34.23 -5.99 0.69
CA PRO A 137 -34.29 -6.35 -0.73
C PRO A 137 -35.69 -6.24 -1.36
N GLU A 138 -36.74 -6.24 -0.52
CA GLU A 138 -38.12 -6.03 -0.93
C GLU A 138 -38.42 -4.60 -1.39
N THR A 139 -37.57 -3.64 -1.00
CA THR A 139 -37.73 -2.22 -1.33
C THR A 139 -36.81 -1.86 -2.48
N ASN A 140 -37.25 -2.14 -3.71
CA ASN A 140 -36.46 -1.84 -4.91
C ASN A 140 -36.79 -0.44 -5.45
N PRO A 141 -35.81 0.44 -5.74
CA PRO A 141 -36.05 1.75 -6.36
C PRO A 141 -36.56 1.68 -7.81
N GLY A 142 -36.62 0.49 -8.40
CA GLY A 142 -37.14 0.27 -9.76
C GLY A 142 -36.14 0.53 -10.88
N LYS A 143 -34.98 1.08 -10.53
CA LYS A 143 -33.84 1.29 -11.44
C LYS A 143 -32.52 1.33 -10.65
N PRO A 144 -31.37 1.20 -11.31
CA PRO A 144 -30.07 1.35 -10.65
C PRO A 144 -29.92 2.71 -9.98
N VAL A 145 -29.37 2.75 -8.77
CA VAL A 145 -29.27 3.97 -7.94
C VAL A 145 -28.52 5.09 -8.65
N ASP A 146 -27.49 4.75 -9.39
CA ASP A 146 -26.66 5.69 -10.15
C ASP A 146 -27.35 6.34 -11.35
N THR A 147 -28.48 5.77 -11.79
CA THR A 147 -29.31 6.36 -12.86
C THR A 147 -30.43 7.23 -12.30
N MET A 148 -30.55 7.32 -10.98
CA MET A 148 -31.55 8.15 -10.32
C MET A 148 -31.17 9.64 -10.41
N THR A 149 -32.15 10.48 -10.67
CA THR A 149 -31.99 11.94 -10.50
C THR A 149 -31.91 12.31 -9.02
N HIS A 150 -31.43 13.48 -8.71
CA HIS A 150 -31.35 13.97 -7.32
C HIS A 150 -32.72 14.03 -6.65
N GLU A 151 -33.77 14.39 -7.40
CA GLU A 151 -35.15 14.40 -6.93
C GLU A 151 -35.64 12.98 -6.60
N GLU A 152 -35.32 12.01 -7.45
CA GLU A 152 -35.69 10.62 -7.23
C GLU A 152 -34.94 10.02 -6.03
N MET A 153 -33.62 10.28 -5.89
CA MET A 153 -32.83 9.87 -4.70
C MET A 153 -33.46 10.44 -3.42
N LYS A 154 -33.75 11.75 -3.44
CA LYS A 154 -34.38 12.41 -2.29
C LYS A 154 -35.75 11.83 -1.97
N ALA A 155 -36.59 11.61 -2.96
CA ALA A 155 -37.93 11.04 -2.77
C ALA A 155 -37.87 9.63 -2.17
N PHE A 156 -36.92 8.80 -2.65
CA PHE A 156 -36.70 7.46 -2.11
C PHE A 156 -36.24 7.50 -0.66
N ILE A 157 -35.26 8.35 -0.34
CA ILE A 157 -34.72 8.53 1.02
C ILE A 157 -35.81 9.01 1.98
N ASP A 158 -36.55 10.05 1.60
CA ASP A 158 -37.65 10.60 2.42
C ASP A 158 -38.77 9.58 2.67
N ALA A 159 -39.05 8.69 1.71
CA ALA A 159 -40.08 7.68 1.83
C ALA A 159 -39.63 6.50 2.72
N ASN A 160 -38.39 6.09 2.66
CA ASN A 160 -37.96 4.77 3.16
C ASN A 160 -36.95 4.83 4.30
N ILE A 161 -36.04 5.83 4.35
CA ILE A 161 -34.84 5.78 5.16
C ILE A 161 -34.92 6.71 6.37
N ASN A 162 -34.86 6.14 7.56
CA ASN A 162 -34.67 6.90 8.80
C ASN A 162 -33.20 7.34 8.90
N CYS A 163 -32.91 8.46 9.57
CA CYS A 163 -31.54 8.92 9.72
C CYS A 163 -30.69 7.89 10.47
N PRO A 164 -29.60 7.35 9.88
CA PRO A 164 -28.77 6.35 10.55
C PRO A 164 -28.08 6.87 11.81
N THR A 165 -27.84 8.18 11.89
CA THR A 165 -27.14 8.78 13.05
C THR A 165 -28.04 9.07 14.22
N CYS A 166 -29.21 9.68 14.02
CA CYS A 166 -30.11 10.08 15.12
C CYS A 166 -31.37 9.21 15.23
N GLY A 167 -31.57 8.28 14.29
CA GLY A 167 -32.74 7.41 14.28
C GLY A 167 -34.07 8.12 14.00
N SER A 168 -34.03 9.41 13.61
CA SER A 168 -35.26 10.20 13.38
C SER A 168 -36.13 9.53 12.32
N LYS A 169 -37.39 9.32 12.70
CA LYS A 169 -38.46 8.80 11.85
C LYS A 169 -39.11 9.88 10.98
N ASN A 170 -38.79 11.14 11.21
CA ASN A 170 -39.39 12.27 10.46
C ASN A 170 -38.91 12.29 9.01
N ARG A 171 -37.82 11.58 8.70
CA ARG A 171 -37.25 11.42 7.34
C ARG A 171 -37.11 12.74 6.58
N LYS A 172 -36.73 13.79 7.30
CA LYS A 172 -36.53 15.14 6.70
C LYS A 172 -35.07 15.31 6.35
N TYR A 173 -34.83 15.35 5.06
CA TYR A 173 -33.50 15.60 4.51
C TYR A 173 -33.49 16.86 3.64
N THR A 174 -32.31 17.45 3.44
CA THR A 174 -32.10 18.55 2.49
C THR A 174 -32.33 18.08 1.05
N ALA A 175 -32.29 18.98 0.08
CA ALA A 175 -32.10 18.57 -1.31
C ALA A 175 -30.74 17.87 -1.50
N VAL A 176 -30.68 16.91 -2.42
CA VAL A 176 -29.42 16.31 -2.85
C VAL A 176 -28.61 17.34 -3.63
N ARG A 177 -27.33 17.45 -3.35
CA ARG A 177 -26.41 18.42 -3.98
C ARG A 177 -25.14 17.71 -4.40
N GLU A 178 -24.66 18.04 -5.59
CA GLU A 178 -23.33 17.58 -6.02
C GLU A 178 -22.25 18.23 -5.16
N PHE A 179 -21.33 17.40 -4.71
CA PHE A 179 -20.14 17.84 -4.00
C PHE A 179 -18.91 17.38 -4.76
N ASN A 180 -18.23 18.32 -5.42
CA ASN A 180 -17.02 18.01 -6.17
C ASN A 180 -15.87 17.67 -5.22
N LEU A 181 -15.21 16.53 -5.47
CA LEU A 181 -14.15 16.00 -4.63
C LEU A 181 -12.78 16.64 -4.88
N MET A 182 -12.64 17.57 -5.83
CA MET A 182 -11.38 18.25 -6.08
C MET A 182 -11.15 19.39 -5.08
N PHE A 183 -9.96 19.41 -4.46
CA PHE A 183 -9.50 20.60 -3.74
C PHE A 183 -9.17 21.72 -4.71
N LYS A 184 -9.70 22.91 -4.44
CA LYS A 184 -9.46 24.14 -5.21
C LYS A 184 -8.54 25.08 -4.42
N THR A 185 -7.61 25.71 -5.13
CA THR A 185 -6.79 26.80 -4.58
C THR A 185 -6.48 27.80 -5.69
N TYR A 186 -5.76 28.88 -5.38
CA TYR A 186 -5.45 29.95 -6.33
C TYR A 186 -3.94 30.17 -6.38
N GLN A 187 -3.43 30.38 -7.59
CA GLN A 187 -2.03 30.72 -7.81
C GLN A 187 -1.89 32.23 -8.01
N GLY A 188 -0.99 32.86 -7.24
CA GLY A 188 -0.78 34.31 -7.32
C GLY A 188 -1.60 35.10 -6.31
N PRO A 189 -1.58 36.45 -6.39
CA PRO A 189 -2.13 37.33 -5.36
C PRO A 189 -3.63 37.51 -5.40
N VAL A 190 -4.32 37.10 -6.48
CA VAL A 190 -5.76 37.32 -6.70
C VAL A 190 -6.47 35.96 -6.74
N ALA A 191 -7.55 35.85 -5.98
CA ALA A 191 -8.38 34.65 -5.92
C ALA A 191 -9.59 34.83 -6.88
N ASP A 192 -9.36 34.60 -8.16
CA ASP A 192 -10.38 34.59 -9.21
C ASP A 192 -10.25 33.34 -10.10
N ASP A 193 -11.22 33.13 -10.99
CA ASP A 193 -11.28 31.96 -11.85
C ASP A 193 -10.08 31.84 -12.82
N SER A 194 -9.40 32.96 -13.14
CA SER A 194 -8.22 32.92 -14.01
C SER A 194 -6.95 32.37 -13.29
N HIS A 195 -6.98 32.37 -11.99
CA HIS A 195 -5.89 31.89 -11.12
C HIS A 195 -6.24 30.56 -10.42
N LEU A 196 -7.41 30.00 -10.75
CA LEU A 196 -7.86 28.73 -10.16
C LEU A 196 -6.96 27.57 -10.57
N ILE A 197 -6.48 26.84 -9.57
CA ILE A 197 -5.80 25.55 -9.74
C ILE A 197 -6.44 24.49 -8.84
N TYR A 198 -6.24 23.25 -9.21
CA TYR A 198 -6.69 22.09 -8.42
C TYR A 198 -5.50 21.32 -7.88
N LEU A 199 -5.63 20.78 -6.68
CA LEU A 199 -4.75 19.70 -6.24
C LEU A 199 -5.16 18.43 -6.99
N ARG A 200 -4.20 17.73 -7.59
CA ARG A 200 -4.50 16.55 -8.42
C ARG A 200 -5.23 15.47 -7.59
N PRO A 201 -6.37 14.92 -8.07
CA PRO A 201 -7.10 13.84 -7.39
C PRO A 201 -6.54 12.47 -7.70
N GLU A 202 -5.64 12.37 -8.71
CA GLU A 202 -4.96 11.16 -9.17
C GLU A 202 -3.63 11.52 -9.84
N THR A 203 -2.74 10.54 -10.00
CA THR A 203 -1.41 10.77 -10.58
C THR A 203 -1.33 10.49 -12.07
N CYS A 204 -2.25 9.72 -12.67
CA CYS A 204 -2.20 9.28 -14.07
C CYS A 204 -2.24 10.40 -15.10
N GLN A 205 -2.98 11.51 -14.85
CA GLN A 205 -3.15 12.56 -15.86
C GLN A 205 -1.84 13.25 -16.24
N GLY A 206 -0.88 13.33 -15.30
CA GLY A 206 0.47 13.80 -15.61
C GLY A 206 1.20 12.91 -16.60
N ILE A 207 0.97 11.60 -16.55
CA ILE A 207 1.55 10.64 -17.48
C ILE A 207 0.99 10.86 -18.90
N PHE A 208 -0.34 11.02 -19.01
CA PHE A 208 -0.98 11.26 -20.32
C PHE A 208 -0.52 12.56 -20.95
N THR A 209 -0.45 13.64 -20.18
CA THR A 209 -0.02 14.95 -20.71
C THR A 209 1.45 14.94 -21.17
N ASP A 210 2.30 14.11 -20.55
CA ASP A 210 3.72 13.94 -20.89
C ASP A 210 4.01 12.81 -21.88
N PHE A 211 3.01 12.09 -22.36
CA PHE A 211 3.17 10.95 -23.27
C PHE A 211 4.11 11.23 -24.44
N LYS A 212 3.89 12.32 -25.19
CA LYS A 212 4.73 12.68 -26.33
C LYS A 212 6.17 13.02 -25.94
N ASN A 213 6.34 13.73 -24.81
CA ASN A 213 7.66 14.08 -24.28
C ASN A 213 8.46 12.82 -23.97
N ILE A 214 7.81 11.84 -23.31
CA ILE A 214 8.44 10.56 -22.93
C ILE A 214 8.79 9.73 -24.17
N VAL A 215 7.86 9.58 -25.13
CA VAL A 215 8.11 8.85 -26.38
C VAL A 215 9.31 9.43 -27.12
N GLN A 216 9.39 10.76 -27.22
CA GLN A 216 10.44 11.42 -28.00
C GLN A 216 11.80 11.40 -27.27
N SER A 217 11.81 11.74 -25.97
CA SER A 217 13.05 11.85 -25.20
C SER A 217 13.73 10.50 -24.97
N ASN A 218 12.94 9.47 -24.72
CA ASN A 218 13.43 8.12 -24.42
C ASN A 218 13.35 7.16 -25.61
N ARG A 219 12.86 7.63 -26.78
CA ARG A 219 12.68 6.81 -27.99
C ARG A 219 11.86 5.54 -27.71
N MET A 220 10.80 5.71 -26.90
CA MET A 220 9.97 4.57 -26.50
C MET A 220 9.20 4.00 -27.69
N LYS A 221 9.12 2.67 -27.71
CA LYS A 221 8.31 1.93 -28.69
C LYS A 221 7.16 1.24 -27.95
N ILE A 222 5.97 1.28 -28.55
CA ILE A 222 4.81 0.56 -28.02
C ILE A 222 5.00 -0.94 -28.21
N PRO A 223 4.72 -1.81 -27.20
CA PRO A 223 4.12 -1.44 -25.92
C PRO A 223 5.16 -0.99 -24.88
N PHE A 224 4.82 0.00 -24.05
CA PHE A 224 5.64 0.44 -22.92
C PHE A 224 4.79 1.07 -21.85
N GLY A 225 5.29 1.08 -20.62
CA GLY A 225 4.65 1.68 -19.46
C GLY A 225 5.37 2.90 -18.90
N VAL A 226 4.63 3.75 -18.21
CA VAL A 226 5.17 4.87 -17.42
C VAL A 226 4.65 4.75 -15.99
N ALA A 227 5.56 4.61 -15.04
CA ALA A 227 5.26 4.48 -13.62
C ALA A 227 5.47 5.79 -12.88
N GLN A 228 4.62 6.08 -11.92
CA GLN A 228 4.70 7.25 -11.05
C GLN A 228 4.29 6.90 -9.63
N VAL A 229 4.95 7.51 -8.65
CA VAL A 229 4.50 7.52 -7.25
C VAL A 229 4.38 8.95 -6.78
N GLY A 230 3.24 9.31 -6.23
CA GLY A 230 3.06 10.68 -5.78
C GLY A 230 1.79 10.91 -4.97
N LYS A 231 1.74 12.08 -4.34
CA LYS A 231 0.56 12.52 -3.59
C LYS A 231 -0.59 12.87 -4.49
N SER A 232 -1.78 12.48 -4.02
CA SER A 232 -3.08 12.87 -4.57
C SER A 232 -4.01 13.33 -3.46
N PHE A 233 -5.04 14.08 -3.83
CA PHE A 233 -5.89 14.80 -2.89
C PHE A 233 -7.35 14.66 -3.28
N ARG A 234 -8.19 14.18 -2.36
CA ARG A 234 -9.64 14.12 -2.56
C ARG A 234 -10.34 14.75 -1.37
N ASN A 235 -11.21 15.71 -1.62
CA ASN A 235 -11.98 16.38 -0.60
C ASN A 235 -13.09 15.48 -0.07
N GLU A 236 -12.68 14.38 0.56
CA GLU A 236 -13.57 13.38 1.14
C GLU A 236 -14.39 14.01 2.27
N ILE A 237 -15.65 13.60 2.40
CA ILE A 237 -16.53 14.07 3.47
C ILE A 237 -16.56 13.09 4.63
N ILE A 238 -16.43 11.79 4.33
CA ILE A 238 -16.50 10.73 5.32
C ILE A 238 -15.14 10.06 5.43
N PHE A 239 -14.47 10.29 6.55
CA PHE A 239 -13.22 9.62 6.90
C PHE A 239 -13.52 8.39 7.74
N LYS A 240 -13.16 7.21 7.25
CA LYS A 240 -13.38 5.94 7.95
C LYS A 240 -12.12 5.09 7.90
N ASN A 241 -12.01 4.22 8.89
CA ASN A 241 -11.06 3.12 8.87
C ASN A 241 -9.58 3.55 8.83
N PHE A 242 -9.21 4.51 9.71
CA PHE A 242 -7.82 4.93 9.90
C PHE A 242 -7.23 5.52 8.61
N ILE A 243 -6.08 5.00 8.13
CA ILE A 243 -5.42 5.46 6.90
C ILE A 243 -6.01 4.88 5.61
N PHE A 244 -7.10 4.11 5.70
CA PHE A 244 -7.73 3.50 4.53
C PHE A 244 -8.40 4.53 3.62
N ARG A 245 -9.08 5.54 4.21
CA ARG A 245 -9.69 6.65 3.46
C ARG A 245 -9.29 7.99 4.07
N THR A 246 -8.48 8.74 3.34
CA THR A 246 -7.87 10.01 3.74
C THR A 246 -8.05 11.05 2.65
N CYS A 247 -7.97 12.35 2.97
CA CYS A 247 -8.07 13.40 1.96
C CYS A 247 -6.72 13.70 1.28
N GLU A 248 -5.63 13.33 1.89
CA GLU A 248 -4.28 13.35 1.33
C GLU A 248 -3.71 11.93 1.37
N PHE A 249 -3.33 11.38 0.23
CA PHE A 249 -2.82 10.01 0.11
C PHE A 249 -1.74 9.92 -0.96
N GLU A 250 -1.13 8.77 -1.10
CA GLU A 250 -0.15 8.50 -2.16
C GLU A 250 -0.65 7.35 -3.04
N GLN A 251 -0.50 7.53 -4.35
CA GLN A 251 -0.76 6.50 -5.35
C GLN A 251 0.57 6.03 -5.95
N MET A 252 0.60 4.75 -6.29
CA MET A 252 1.63 4.08 -7.09
C MET A 252 0.94 3.65 -8.36
N GLU A 253 1.07 4.43 -9.41
CA GLU A 253 0.38 4.25 -10.69
C GLU A 253 1.33 3.90 -11.82
N MET A 254 0.84 3.11 -12.77
CA MET A 254 1.51 2.80 -14.02
C MET A 254 0.50 2.76 -15.15
N GLU A 255 0.80 3.52 -16.22
CA GLU A 255 0.03 3.57 -17.45
C GLU A 255 0.79 2.87 -18.56
N TYR A 256 0.24 1.75 -19.05
CA TYR A 256 0.87 0.94 -20.08
C TYR A 256 0.22 1.18 -21.43
N PHE A 257 0.97 1.80 -22.33
CA PHE A 257 0.52 2.15 -23.67
C PHE A 257 0.69 0.97 -24.62
N CYS A 258 -0.38 0.59 -25.31
CA CYS A 258 -0.38 -0.56 -26.21
C CYS A 258 -1.12 -0.25 -27.52
N LYS A 259 -0.91 -1.12 -28.51
CA LYS A 259 -1.59 -1.01 -29.80
C LYS A 259 -3.06 -1.42 -29.64
N PRO A 260 -4.02 -0.64 -30.19
CA PRO A 260 -5.43 -1.04 -30.20
C PRO A 260 -5.63 -2.46 -30.74
N GLY A 261 -6.41 -3.25 -30.00
CA GLY A 261 -6.67 -4.67 -30.31
C GLY A 261 -5.66 -5.67 -29.70
N THR A 262 -4.62 -5.20 -28.99
CA THR A 262 -3.72 -6.06 -28.19
C THR A 262 -3.99 -5.93 -26.69
N ASP A 263 -4.87 -5.03 -26.32
CA ASP A 263 -5.17 -4.59 -24.96
C ASP A 263 -5.70 -5.71 -24.05
N ASP A 264 -6.56 -6.60 -24.54
CA ASP A 264 -7.16 -7.67 -23.71
C ASP A 264 -6.09 -8.65 -23.19
N GLY A 265 -5.13 -9.05 -24.05
CA GLY A 265 -4.03 -9.93 -23.63
C GLY A 265 -3.08 -9.26 -22.64
N ILE A 266 -2.76 -8.00 -22.90
CA ILE A 266 -1.88 -7.18 -22.03
C ILE A 266 -2.55 -6.92 -20.68
N PHE A 267 -3.85 -6.68 -20.67
CA PHE A 267 -4.64 -6.50 -19.44
C PHE A 267 -4.55 -7.73 -18.52
N GLU A 268 -4.74 -8.94 -19.10
CA GLU A 268 -4.61 -10.19 -18.35
C GLU A 268 -3.17 -10.44 -17.85
N GLU A 269 -2.14 -10.03 -18.60
CA GLU A 269 -0.75 -10.11 -18.16
C GLU A 269 -0.50 -9.20 -16.95
N TRP A 270 -0.98 -7.95 -17.00
CA TRP A 270 -0.83 -7.01 -15.90
C TRP A 270 -1.59 -7.46 -14.65
N ARG A 271 -2.79 -8.01 -14.77
CA ARG A 271 -3.52 -8.61 -13.64
C ARG A 271 -2.68 -9.67 -12.93
N LYS A 272 -2.13 -10.62 -13.67
CA LYS A 272 -1.26 -11.68 -13.12
C LYS A 272 0.03 -11.13 -12.51
N TYR A 273 0.63 -10.14 -13.17
CA TYR A 273 1.87 -9.54 -12.70
C TYR A 273 1.66 -8.79 -11.38
N ARG A 274 0.56 -8.04 -11.24
CA ARG A 274 0.25 -7.32 -10.00
C ARG A 274 -0.14 -8.25 -8.87
N TRP A 275 -0.92 -9.27 -9.13
CA TRP A 275 -1.24 -10.31 -8.13
C TRP A 275 0.03 -10.95 -7.56
N ALA A 276 0.98 -11.31 -8.41
CA ALA A 276 2.24 -11.92 -7.99
C ALA A 276 3.10 -11.01 -7.09
N PHE A 277 2.99 -9.67 -7.23
CA PHE A 277 3.64 -8.72 -6.33
C PHE A 277 3.22 -8.92 -4.88
N TYR A 278 1.94 -9.02 -4.62
CA TYR A 278 1.41 -9.18 -3.25
C TYR A 278 1.86 -10.51 -2.63
N LEU A 279 1.78 -11.59 -3.40
CA LEU A 279 2.25 -12.91 -2.93
C LEU A 279 3.74 -12.89 -2.62
N LYS A 280 4.55 -12.27 -3.48
CA LYS A 280 6.00 -12.14 -3.30
C LYS A 280 6.36 -11.45 -1.97
N TYR A 281 5.61 -10.43 -1.58
CA TYR A 281 5.90 -9.64 -0.37
C TYR A 281 5.11 -10.10 0.86
N GLY A 282 4.41 -11.24 0.78
CA GLY A 282 3.92 -11.96 1.94
C GLY A 282 2.44 -11.84 2.23
N ILE A 283 1.63 -11.25 1.34
CA ILE A 283 0.19 -11.36 1.46
C ILE A 283 -0.23 -12.80 1.10
N ALA A 284 -0.95 -13.46 1.99
CA ALA A 284 -1.45 -14.81 1.74
C ALA A 284 -2.56 -14.78 0.67
N GLU A 285 -2.51 -15.72 -0.29
CA GLU A 285 -3.46 -15.75 -1.40
C GLU A 285 -4.92 -15.83 -0.93
N LYS A 286 -5.20 -16.54 0.16
CA LYS A 286 -6.54 -16.64 0.77
C LYS A 286 -7.11 -15.31 1.28
N ASN A 287 -6.25 -14.30 1.49
CA ASN A 287 -6.61 -12.96 1.93
C ASN A 287 -6.71 -11.97 0.76
N LEU A 288 -6.57 -12.45 -0.47
CA LEU A 288 -6.76 -11.68 -1.70
C LEU A 288 -7.96 -12.20 -2.47
N GLN A 289 -8.67 -11.32 -3.14
CA GLN A 289 -9.68 -11.70 -4.14
C GLN A 289 -9.73 -10.69 -5.28
N TRP A 290 -10.19 -11.13 -6.43
CA TRP A 290 -10.57 -10.28 -7.54
C TRP A 290 -11.99 -9.77 -7.37
N HIS A 291 -12.17 -8.49 -7.55
CA HIS A 291 -13.50 -7.89 -7.71
C HIS A 291 -13.61 -7.33 -9.13
N HIS A 292 -14.49 -7.92 -9.94
CA HIS A 292 -14.81 -7.41 -11.27
C HIS A 292 -15.89 -6.33 -11.14
N HIS A 293 -15.70 -5.21 -11.79
CA HIS A 293 -16.66 -4.11 -11.74
C HIS A 293 -17.83 -4.40 -12.67
N ASP A 294 -19.03 -4.61 -12.12
CA ASP A 294 -20.25 -4.73 -12.89
C ASP A 294 -20.60 -3.44 -13.64
N LYS A 295 -20.16 -2.31 -13.07
CA LYS A 295 -20.37 -0.97 -13.60
C LYS A 295 -19.03 -0.31 -13.85
N LEU A 296 -18.73 -0.10 -15.12
CA LEU A 296 -17.50 0.52 -15.54
C LEU A 296 -17.56 2.04 -15.50
N ALA A 297 -16.46 2.70 -15.15
CA ALA A 297 -16.29 4.11 -15.36
C ALA A 297 -16.38 4.43 -16.86
N HIS A 298 -16.80 5.66 -17.19
CA HIS A 298 -17.05 6.08 -18.59
C HIS A 298 -15.83 5.97 -19.51
N TYR A 299 -14.63 5.83 -18.96
CA TYR A 299 -13.39 5.69 -19.69
C TYR A 299 -12.90 4.24 -19.80
N ALA A 300 -13.50 3.30 -19.08
CA ALA A 300 -13.00 1.94 -18.99
C ALA A 300 -13.79 0.96 -19.86
N LYS A 301 -13.07 0.09 -20.58
CA LYS A 301 -13.60 -1.07 -21.29
C LYS A 301 -13.77 -2.25 -20.34
N ASP A 302 -12.86 -2.40 -19.37
CA ASP A 302 -12.87 -3.43 -18.35
C ASP A 302 -12.14 -2.95 -17.09
N ALA A 303 -12.54 -3.43 -15.91
CA ALA A 303 -11.95 -3.03 -14.64
C ALA A 303 -12.03 -4.16 -13.60
N TYR A 304 -10.91 -4.37 -12.91
CA TYR A 304 -10.81 -5.29 -11.77
C TYR A 304 -10.05 -4.63 -10.63
N ASP A 305 -10.50 -4.90 -9.39
CA ASP A 305 -9.72 -4.58 -8.20
C ASP A 305 -9.09 -5.84 -7.62
N ILE A 306 -7.86 -5.68 -7.12
CA ILE A 306 -7.31 -6.58 -6.12
C ILE A 306 -7.81 -6.08 -4.77
N GLN A 307 -8.59 -6.90 -4.09
CA GLN A 307 -9.07 -6.64 -2.74
C GLN A 307 -8.29 -7.48 -1.73
N TYR A 308 -8.02 -6.89 -0.57
CA TYR A 308 -7.43 -7.55 0.59
C TYR A 308 -8.47 -7.66 1.71
N ASN A 309 -8.43 -8.79 2.43
CA ASN A 309 -9.31 -9.07 3.57
C ASN A 309 -8.82 -8.35 4.84
N PHE A 310 -9.15 -7.06 4.93
CA PHE A 310 -8.89 -6.27 6.13
C PHE A 310 -9.76 -6.70 7.31
N PRO A 311 -9.47 -6.27 8.57
CA PRO A 311 -10.39 -6.45 9.70
C PRO A 311 -11.79 -5.85 9.50
N ILE A 312 -11.96 -5.00 8.49
CA ILE A 312 -13.23 -4.37 8.08
C ILE A 312 -13.90 -5.09 6.90
N GLY A 313 -13.35 -6.19 6.42
CA GLY A 313 -13.79 -6.94 5.25
C GLY A 313 -12.89 -6.76 4.03
N PHE A 314 -13.30 -7.35 2.92
CA PHE A 314 -12.58 -7.21 1.65
C PHE A 314 -12.75 -5.81 1.09
N GLU A 315 -11.62 -5.15 0.85
CA GLU A 315 -11.56 -3.79 0.33
C GLU A 315 -10.41 -3.66 -0.67
N GLU A 316 -10.58 -2.76 -1.64
CA GLU A 316 -9.63 -2.48 -2.71
C GLU A 316 -8.27 -1.99 -2.18
N ILE A 317 -7.19 -2.59 -2.69
CA ILE A 317 -5.81 -2.14 -2.50
C ILE A 317 -5.14 -1.71 -3.80
N GLU A 318 -5.63 -2.20 -4.96
CA GLU A 318 -5.14 -1.83 -6.29
C GLU A 318 -6.24 -2.04 -7.33
N GLY A 319 -6.48 -1.03 -8.18
CA GLY A 319 -7.33 -1.12 -9.37
C GLY A 319 -6.51 -1.42 -10.61
N ILE A 320 -7.07 -2.21 -11.54
CA ILE A 320 -6.49 -2.49 -12.86
C ILE A 320 -7.56 -2.24 -13.91
N HIS A 321 -7.30 -1.28 -14.82
CA HIS A 321 -8.30 -0.79 -15.75
C HIS A 321 -7.80 -0.83 -17.20
N ASN A 322 -8.66 -1.27 -18.11
CA ASN A 322 -8.47 -1.05 -19.55
C ASN A 322 -9.17 0.25 -19.92
N ARG A 323 -8.41 1.33 -20.06
CA ARG A 323 -8.91 2.70 -20.31
C ARG A 323 -9.11 3.03 -21.78
N THR A 324 -8.78 2.09 -22.66
CA THR A 324 -8.77 2.32 -24.12
C THR A 324 -7.93 3.54 -24.51
N ASP A 325 -8.33 4.33 -25.50
CA ASP A 325 -7.69 5.57 -25.93
C ASP A 325 -8.31 6.82 -25.30
N PHE A 326 -9.19 6.66 -24.31
CA PHE A 326 -10.03 7.74 -23.77
C PHE A 326 -9.20 8.97 -23.39
N ASP A 327 -8.22 8.83 -22.49
CA ASP A 327 -7.49 9.99 -21.96
C ASP A 327 -6.69 10.71 -23.04
N LEU A 328 -5.91 9.99 -23.86
CA LEU A 328 -5.13 10.59 -24.95
C LEU A 328 -6.04 11.29 -25.99
N SER A 329 -7.19 10.72 -26.29
CA SER A 329 -8.20 11.30 -27.18
C SER A 329 -8.81 12.57 -26.61
N GLN A 330 -9.14 12.59 -25.31
CA GLN A 330 -9.68 13.78 -24.64
C GLN A 330 -8.64 14.91 -24.56
N HIS A 331 -7.38 14.57 -24.25
CA HIS A 331 -6.30 15.55 -24.26
C HIS A 331 -6.01 16.10 -25.67
N THR A 332 -6.08 15.27 -26.70
CA THR A 332 -5.98 15.70 -28.11
C THR A 332 -7.09 16.72 -28.42
N LYS A 333 -8.34 16.37 -28.09
CA LYS A 333 -9.52 17.22 -28.35
C LYS A 333 -9.44 18.56 -27.61
N THR A 334 -9.05 18.55 -26.34
CA THR A 334 -9.04 19.76 -25.50
C THR A 334 -7.85 20.65 -25.78
N SER A 335 -6.67 20.10 -26.04
CA SER A 335 -5.45 20.86 -26.27
C SER A 335 -5.22 21.25 -27.73
N GLY A 336 -5.83 20.53 -28.67
CA GLY A 336 -5.56 20.63 -30.11
C GLY A 336 -4.18 20.06 -30.51
N LYS A 337 -3.49 19.36 -29.58
CA LYS A 337 -2.20 18.70 -29.84
C LYS A 337 -2.42 17.22 -30.14
N ASP A 338 -1.84 16.74 -31.22
CA ASP A 338 -1.92 15.33 -31.61
C ASP A 338 -1.17 14.44 -30.63
N MET A 339 -1.87 13.50 -29.97
CA MET A 339 -1.32 12.49 -29.06
C MET A 339 -1.14 11.13 -29.72
N ASN A 340 -1.32 11.00 -31.03
CA ASN A 340 -1.12 9.72 -31.73
C ASN A 340 0.33 9.24 -31.70
N TYR A 341 0.51 7.95 -31.62
CA TYR A 341 1.81 7.30 -31.83
C TYR A 341 1.98 6.98 -33.32
N ILE A 342 3.22 7.18 -33.81
CA ILE A 342 3.60 6.79 -35.18
C ILE A 342 4.43 5.52 -35.07
N ASP A 343 3.86 4.41 -35.52
CA ASP A 343 4.48 3.08 -35.48
C ASP A 343 5.41 2.90 -36.71
N GLN A 344 6.70 3.14 -36.50
CA GLN A 344 7.70 3.02 -37.54
C GLN A 344 7.90 1.57 -38.02
N GLU A 345 7.60 0.60 -37.16
CA GLU A 345 7.72 -0.84 -37.44
C GLU A 345 6.52 -1.36 -38.25
N ASP A 346 5.38 -0.66 -38.19
CA ASP A 346 4.17 -0.98 -38.98
C ASP A 346 3.94 0.09 -40.09
N GLY A 347 4.96 0.39 -40.86
CA GLY A 347 4.84 1.26 -42.02
C GLY A 347 4.47 2.72 -41.73
N ASN A 348 4.84 3.25 -40.60
CA ASN A 348 4.49 4.60 -40.10
C ASN A 348 2.96 4.78 -39.87
N LYS A 349 2.25 3.76 -39.54
CA LYS A 349 0.84 3.89 -39.14
C LYS A 349 0.70 4.78 -37.91
N SER A 350 -0.26 5.68 -37.96
CA SER A 350 -0.60 6.55 -36.85
C SER A 350 -1.87 6.05 -36.15
N TYR A 351 -1.82 5.94 -34.82
CA TYR A 351 -2.98 5.59 -34.01
C TYR A 351 -2.87 6.19 -32.60
N THR A 352 -4.00 6.38 -31.94
CA THR A 352 -4.03 6.69 -30.50
C THR A 352 -3.83 5.40 -29.73
N PRO A 353 -2.82 5.28 -28.88
CA PRO A 353 -2.60 4.06 -28.08
C PRO A 353 -3.74 3.80 -27.12
N TYR A 354 -4.01 2.52 -26.86
CA TYR A 354 -4.82 2.09 -25.71
C TYR A 354 -3.97 2.04 -24.47
N VAL A 355 -4.59 2.18 -23.32
CA VAL A 355 -3.92 2.28 -22.02
C VAL A 355 -4.45 1.21 -21.07
N ILE A 356 -3.53 0.48 -20.46
CA ILE A 356 -3.81 -0.38 -19.31
C ILE A 356 -3.21 0.30 -18.07
N GLU A 357 -4.07 0.64 -17.13
CA GLU A 357 -3.72 1.25 -15.85
C GLU A 357 -3.54 0.20 -14.77
N THR A 358 -2.55 0.40 -13.89
CA THR A 358 -2.52 -0.21 -12.56
C THR A 358 -2.35 0.88 -11.52
N SER A 359 -3.28 1.00 -10.59
CA SER A 359 -3.30 2.07 -9.58
C SER A 359 -3.45 1.50 -8.18
N ALA A 360 -2.36 1.53 -7.42
CA ALA A 360 -2.30 1.03 -6.05
C ALA A 360 -2.24 2.19 -5.04
N GLY A 361 -3.10 2.17 -4.04
CA GLY A 361 -3.06 3.12 -2.93
C GLY A 361 -1.93 2.77 -1.96
N LEU A 362 -0.88 3.60 -1.85
CA LEU A 362 0.24 3.32 -0.96
C LEU A 362 -0.20 3.23 0.52
N ASN A 363 -1.11 4.10 0.95
CA ASN A 363 -1.67 4.07 2.32
C ASN A 363 -2.45 2.76 2.60
N ARG A 364 -3.23 2.28 1.62
CA ARG A 364 -3.96 1.02 1.72
C ARG A 364 -3.03 -0.18 1.72
N ASN A 365 -1.99 -0.17 0.88
CA ASN A 365 -0.94 -1.18 0.88
C ASN A 365 -0.18 -1.22 2.20
N PHE A 366 0.16 -0.06 2.76
CA PHE A 366 0.78 0.05 4.09
C PHE A 366 -0.09 -0.64 5.15
N LEU A 367 -1.40 -0.36 5.16
CA LEU A 367 -2.33 -0.97 6.10
C LEU A 367 -2.48 -2.48 5.86
N ALA A 368 -2.58 -2.93 4.60
CA ALA A 368 -2.70 -4.33 4.25
C ALA A 368 -1.48 -5.14 4.71
N PHE A 369 -0.27 -4.67 4.42
CA PHE A 369 0.95 -5.34 4.87
C PHE A 369 1.10 -5.35 6.40
N LEU A 370 0.65 -4.32 7.11
CA LEU A 370 0.62 -4.33 8.57
C LEU A 370 -0.38 -5.35 9.13
N CYS A 371 -1.60 -5.38 8.58
CA CYS A 371 -2.63 -6.33 9.01
C CYS A 371 -2.21 -7.77 8.75
N GLU A 372 -1.64 -8.04 7.57
CA GLU A 372 -1.13 -9.36 7.21
C GLU A 372 0.01 -9.81 8.10
N ALA A 373 0.90 -8.88 8.46
CA ALA A 373 2.07 -9.18 9.27
C ALA A 373 1.75 -9.38 10.77
N TYR A 374 0.63 -8.85 11.26
CA TYR A 374 0.32 -8.80 12.68
C TYR A 374 -0.08 -10.15 13.25
N GLU A 375 0.55 -10.52 14.39
CA GLU A 375 0.19 -11.70 15.17
C GLU A 375 0.41 -11.46 16.67
N GLU A 376 -0.54 -11.94 17.49
CA GLU A 376 -0.36 -12.14 18.92
C GLU A 376 -0.10 -13.61 19.19
N GLN A 377 1.16 -13.96 19.38
CA GLN A 377 1.62 -15.34 19.52
C GLN A 377 1.77 -15.70 20.99
N ASN A 378 1.09 -16.75 21.46
CA ASN A 378 1.32 -17.30 22.79
C ASN A 378 2.63 -18.11 22.79
N VAL A 379 3.63 -17.62 23.53
CA VAL A 379 4.93 -18.25 23.71
C VAL A 379 5.09 -18.79 25.14
N GLY A 380 4.03 -18.82 25.93
CA GLY A 380 4.03 -19.32 27.29
C GLY A 380 4.34 -20.80 27.37
N THR A 381 4.97 -21.21 28.48
CA THR A 381 5.29 -22.60 28.83
C THR A 381 4.56 -23.00 30.11
N ASP A 382 4.42 -24.31 30.33
CA ASP A 382 3.88 -24.89 31.57
C ASP A 382 2.46 -24.40 31.94
N GLY A 383 1.60 -24.20 30.92
CA GLY A 383 0.23 -23.77 31.11
C GLY A 383 0.04 -22.30 31.48
N LYS A 384 1.11 -21.50 31.47
CA LYS A 384 1.03 -20.05 31.64
C LYS A 384 0.97 -19.39 30.26
N GLU A 385 -0.02 -18.54 30.08
CA GLU A 385 -0.12 -17.70 28.87
C GLU A 385 0.91 -16.58 28.93
N ASP A 386 1.66 -16.40 27.84
CA ASP A 386 2.61 -15.30 27.65
C ASP A 386 2.60 -14.90 26.17
N TYR A 387 1.94 -13.81 25.85
CA TYR A 387 1.76 -13.35 24.49
C TYR A 387 2.87 -12.40 24.06
N ARG A 388 3.40 -12.61 22.84
CA ARG A 388 4.21 -11.62 22.14
C ARG A 388 3.44 -11.07 20.93
N THR A 389 3.47 -9.78 20.74
CA THR A 389 3.07 -9.17 19.48
C THR A 389 4.24 -9.24 18.51
N VAL A 390 3.99 -9.68 17.30
CA VAL A 390 5.01 -9.76 16.25
C VAL A 390 4.45 -9.27 14.92
N LEU A 391 5.25 -8.50 14.19
CA LEU A 391 4.99 -8.14 12.80
C LEU A 391 5.90 -8.98 11.89
N HIS A 392 5.34 -9.95 11.19
CA HIS A 392 6.05 -10.80 10.24
C HIS A 392 6.25 -10.14 8.88
N LEU A 393 6.77 -8.92 8.89
CA LEU A 393 7.05 -8.17 7.66
C LEU A 393 8.10 -8.88 6.82
N HIS A 394 7.91 -8.86 5.51
CA HIS A 394 8.98 -9.25 4.59
C HIS A 394 10.23 -8.41 4.89
N PRO A 395 11.46 -9.00 4.96
CA PRO A 395 12.66 -8.27 5.35
C PRO A 395 12.96 -7.02 4.52
N ARG A 396 12.58 -7.01 3.24
CA ARG A 396 12.70 -5.82 2.38
C ARG A 396 11.71 -4.71 2.71
N LEU A 397 10.60 -5.05 3.38
CA LEU A 397 9.60 -4.07 3.81
C LEU A 397 9.85 -3.58 5.23
N ALA A 398 10.54 -4.37 6.07
CA ALA A 398 10.77 -4.05 7.47
C ALA A 398 11.47 -2.69 7.66
N PRO A 399 10.97 -1.81 8.55
CA PRO A 399 11.56 -0.48 8.77
C PRO A 399 12.97 -0.55 9.39
N ILE A 400 13.23 -1.59 10.16
CA ILE A 400 14.55 -1.91 10.71
C ILE A 400 14.90 -3.30 10.22
N THR A 401 16.06 -3.44 9.56
CA THR A 401 16.51 -4.73 9.04
C THR A 401 17.24 -5.56 10.11
N VAL A 402 18.07 -4.89 10.91
CA VAL A 402 18.92 -5.56 11.92
C VAL A 402 18.96 -4.77 13.22
N ALA A 403 18.72 -5.44 14.34
CA ALA A 403 18.97 -4.88 15.67
C ALA A 403 20.21 -5.45 16.30
N VAL A 404 21.11 -4.62 16.84
CA VAL A 404 22.33 -5.05 17.51
C VAL A 404 22.20 -4.79 19.02
N LEU A 405 22.24 -5.85 19.80
CA LEU A 405 21.86 -5.89 21.21
C LEU A 405 23.02 -6.42 22.05
N PRO A 406 23.75 -5.59 22.83
CA PRO A 406 24.76 -6.12 23.76
C PRO A 406 24.08 -6.91 24.88
N LEU A 407 24.59 -8.04 25.29
CA LEU A 407 24.03 -8.81 26.40
C LEU A 407 23.92 -7.96 27.67
N MET A 408 24.96 -7.17 27.95
CA MET A 408 25.06 -6.23 29.08
C MET A 408 25.71 -4.93 28.66
N LYS A 409 25.58 -3.87 29.50
CA LYS A 409 26.17 -2.53 29.26
C LYS A 409 27.64 -2.38 29.68
N LYS A 410 28.32 -3.44 30.03
CA LYS A 410 29.64 -3.44 30.65
C LYS A 410 30.60 -4.38 29.94
N ASP A 411 31.84 -4.37 30.39
CA ASP A 411 32.86 -5.37 30.00
C ASP A 411 33.21 -5.33 28.50
N GLY A 412 33.02 -4.18 27.80
CA GLY A 412 33.34 -4.03 26.38
C GLY A 412 32.23 -4.51 25.40
N LEU A 413 31.13 -5.09 25.92
CA LEU A 413 30.04 -5.63 25.08
C LEU A 413 29.28 -4.53 24.34
N ALA A 414 29.04 -3.39 25.01
CA ALA A 414 28.33 -2.27 24.42
C ALA A 414 29.15 -1.62 23.28
N GLU A 415 30.43 -1.44 23.49
CA GLU A 415 31.40 -0.92 22.53
C GLU A 415 31.50 -1.83 21.30
N LYS A 416 31.61 -3.15 21.52
CA LYS A 416 31.65 -4.13 20.43
C LYS A 416 30.35 -4.18 19.65
N ALA A 417 29.21 -4.05 20.32
CA ALA A 417 27.91 -3.96 19.65
C ALA A 417 27.79 -2.70 18.77
N GLN A 418 28.30 -1.56 19.22
CA GLN A 418 28.33 -0.33 18.41
C GLN A 418 29.30 -0.44 17.22
N GLU A 419 30.43 -1.11 17.36
CA GLU A 419 31.35 -1.43 16.26
C GLU A 419 30.64 -2.23 15.18
N ILE A 420 29.98 -3.34 15.57
CA ILE A 420 29.23 -4.20 14.65
C ILE A 420 28.07 -3.42 14.00
N ARG A 421 27.33 -2.63 14.76
CA ARG A 421 26.28 -1.79 14.23
C ARG A 421 26.82 -0.80 13.18
N THR A 422 27.95 -0.16 13.46
CA THR A 422 28.58 0.79 12.54
C THR A 422 28.97 0.11 11.24
N MET A 423 29.52 -1.10 11.31
CA MET A 423 29.84 -1.90 10.13
C MET A 423 28.59 -2.24 9.29
N LEU A 424 27.47 -2.55 9.93
CA LEU A 424 26.23 -2.96 9.23
C LEU A 424 25.43 -1.79 8.67
N LYS A 425 25.59 -0.56 9.18
CA LYS A 425 24.84 0.62 8.74
C LYS A 425 25.06 1.01 7.29
N GLU A 426 26.14 0.59 6.67
CA GLU A 426 26.42 0.87 5.27
C GLU A 426 25.42 0.16 4.33
N ASP A 427 24.91 -1.00 4.76
CA ASP A 427 24.03 -1.84 3.92
C ASP A 427 22.59 -1.92 4.45
N PHE A 428 22.39 -1.73 5.77
CA PHE A 428 21.12 -2.01 6.42
C PHE A 428 20.66 -0.88 7.35
N VAL A 429 19.34 -0.73 7.48
CA VAL A 429 18.76 0.07 8.56
C VAL A 429 18.93 -0.71 9.86
N THR A 430 19.67 -0.13 10.81
CA THR A 430 20.04 -0.79 12.05
C THR A 430 19.49 -0.09 13.28
N ASP A 431 19.02 -0.87 14.26
CA ASP A 431 18.69 -0.38 15.60
C ASP A 431 19.72 -0.85 16.65
N TYR A 432 19.75 -0.17 17.79
CA TYR A 432 20.57 -0.51 18.94
C TYR A 432 19.78 -0.31 20.22
N ASP A 433 19.67 -1.38 21.02
CA ASP A 433 18.99 -1.31 22.30
C ASP A 433 19.78 -2.04 23.38
N GLN A 434 19.99 -1.35 24.50
CA GLN A 434 20.66 -1.87 25.68
C GLN A 434 19.79 -1.79 26.94
N SER A 435 18.49 -1.51 26.80
CA SER A 435 17.58 -1.26 27.92
C SER A 435 16.84 -2.52 28.37
N GLY A 436 16.94 -2.86 29.65
CA GLY A 436 16.31 -4.05 30.23
C GLY A 436 16.99 -5.37 29.81
N THR A 437 16.29 -6.50 29.94
CA THR A 437 16.81 -7.81 29.58
C THR A 437 16.79 -8.03 28.06
N VAL A 438 17.65 -8.92 27.56
CA VAL A 438 17.73 -9.27 26.14
C VAL A 438 16.38 -9.79 25.61
N GLY A 439 15.66 -10.58 26.41
CA GLY A 439 14.33 -11.06 26.03
C GLY A 439 13.31 -9.95 25.83
N LYS A 440 13.32 -8.89 26.68
CA LYS A 440 12.47 -7.69 26.48
C LYS A 440 12.86 -6.92 25.23
N ARG A 441 14.15 -6.87 24.89
CA ARG A 441 14.62 -6.22 23.66
C ARG A 441 14.19 -6.98 22.42
N TYR A 442 14.29 -8.31 22.42
CA TYR A 442 13.75 -9.13 21.33
C TYR A 442 12.26 -8.88 21.10
N ARG A 443 11.45 -8.83 22.18
CA ARG A 443 10.02 -8.54 22.05
C ARG A 443 9.74 -7.18 21.43
N ARG A 444 10.54 -6.14 21.78
CA ARG A 444 10.41 -4.82 21.16
C ARG A 444 10.72 -4.84 19.66
N GLN A 445 11.72 -5.65 19.26
CA GLN A 445 12.09 -5.82 17.86
C GLN A 445 11.07 -6.68 17.09
N ASP A 446 10.54 -7.72 17.71
CA ASP A 446 9.47 -8.54 17.15
C ASP A 446 8.22 -7.65 16.85
N GLU A 447 7.88 -6.76 17.77
CA GLU A 447 6.72 -5.85 17.67
C GLU A 447 6.84 -4.78 16.58
N VAL A 448 8.05 -4.41 16.19
CA VAL A 448 8.30 -3.48 15.06
C VAL A 448 8.68 -4.19 13.76
N GLY A 449 8.73 -5.51 13.80
CA GLY A 449 8.94 -6.33 12.62
C GLY A 449 10.38 -6.49 12.17
N THR A 450 11.39 -6.27 13.05
CA THR A 450 12.81 -6.45 12.73
C THR A 450 13.11 -7.92 12.49
N PRO A 451 13.53 -8.34 11.28
CA PRO A 451 13.72 -9.75 10.95
C PRO A 451 14.92 -10.40 11.63
N TYR A 452 15.97 -9.62 11.91
CA TYR A 452 17.25 -10.14 12.42
C TYR A 452 17.69 -9.37 13.67
N CYS A 453 17.97 -10.11 14.76
CA CYS A 453 18.54 -9.54 15.98
C CYS A 453 19.90 -10.17 16.26
N ILE A 454 20.92 -9.37 16.42
CA ILE A 454 22.28 -9.77 16.77
C ILE A 454 22.49 -9.54 18.27
N THR A 455 22.89 -10.56 19.00
CA THR A 455 23.32 -10.42 20.39
C THR A 455 24.84 -10.58 20.48
N VAL A 456 25.46 -9.56 21.10
CA VAL A 456 26.90 -9.55 21.44
C VAL A 456 27.02 -9.98 22.89
N ASP A 457 27.69 -11.09 23.13
CA ASP A 457 27.88 -11.73 24.43
C ASP A 457 29.35 -11.89 24.79
N TYR A 458 29.64 -12.52 25.91
CA TYR A 458 31.02 -12.71 26.39
C TYR A 458 31.85 -13.57 25.47
N GLU A 459 31.23 -14.62 24.86
CA GLU A 459 31.91 -15.50 23.91
C GLU A 459 32.34 -14.72 22.64
N THR A 460 31.61 -13.64 22.30
CA THR A 460 31.98 -12.79 21.17
C THR A 460 33.34 -12.10 21.36
N ILE A 461 33.70 -11.70 22.60
CA ILE A 461 34.84 -10.82 22.90
C ILE A 461 36.00 -11.47 23.60
N HIS A 462 35.81 -12.68 24.19
CA HIS A 462 36.84 -13.41 24.90
C HIS A 462 37.49 -14.49 24.03
N GLU A 463 38.82 -14.41 23.84
CA GLU A 463 39.59 -15.39 23.07
C GLU A 463 39.71 -16.74 23.78
N THR A 464 39.63 -16.72 25.10
CA THR A 464 39.76 -17.93 25.95
C THR A 464 38.54 -18.05 26.88
N LYS A 465 38.16 -19.28 27.20
CA LYS A 465 37.18 -19.61 28.23
C LYS A 465 37.76 -19.43 29.64
N GLU A 466 36.92 -19.51 30.68
CA GLU A 466 37.32 -19.39 32.09
C GLU A 466 38.35 -20.46 32.50
N ASP A 467 38.35 -21.64 31.85
CA ASP A 467 39.31 -22.70 32.07
C ASP A 467 40.63 -22.51 31.32
N GLY A 468 40.81 -21.39 30.59
CA GLY A 468 41.99 -21.07 29.80
C GLY A 468 42.06 -21.78 28.43
N SER A 469 41.04 -22.57 28.06
CA SER A 469 40.97 -23.18 26.73
C SER A 469 40.58 -22.16 25.66
N PRO A 470 40.98 -22.38 24.40
CA PRO A 470 40.53 -21.48 23.30
C PRO A 470 39.02 -21.46 23.20
N ASN A 471 38.46 -20.28 22.99
CA ASN A 471 37.03 -20.10 22.76
C ASN A 471 36.69 -20.20 21.26
N PRO A 472 36.00 -21.26 20.81
CA PRO A 472 35.65 -21.45 19.41
C PRO A 472 34.66 -20.42 18.88
N ASP A 473 33.96 -19.71 19.78
CA ASP A 473 32.93 -18.71 19.44
C ASP A 473 33.50 -17.27 19.48
N PHE A 474 34.80 -17.10 19.74
CA PHE A 474 35.45 -15.79 19.65
C PHE A 474 35.30 -15.20 18.26
N GLY A 475 34.92 -13.92 18.21
CA GLY A 475 34.65 -13.22 16.95
C GLY A 475 33.34 -13.60 16.24
N THR A 476 32.46 -14.36 16.92
CA THR A 476 31.10 -14.66 16.44
C THR A 476 30.06 -13.91 17.26
N VAL A 477 28.83 -13.82 16.76
CA VAL A 477 27.67 -13.27 17.45
C VAL A 477 26.50 -14.24 17.38
N THR A 478 25.55 -14.12 18.31
CA THR A 478 24.27 -14.84 18.21
C THR A 478 23.33 -14.07 17.31
N LEU A 479 22.96 -14.65 16.18
CA LEU A 479 21.93 -14.13 15.28
C LEU A 479 20.60 -14.84 15.56
N ARG A 480 19.53 -14.07 15.86
CA ARG A 480 18.19 -14.56 16.08
C ARG A 480 17.28 -14.16 14.93
N PHE A 481 16.53 -15.10 14.40
CA PHE A 481 15.49 -14.91 13.40
C PHE A 481 14.14 -14.63 14.08
N ARG A 482 13.47 -13.54 13.71
CA ARG A 482 12.17 -13.13 14.26
C ARG A 482 11.11 -14.23 14.15
N ASP A 483 10.95 -14.80 12.95
CA ASP A 483 9.84 -15.68 12.62
C ASP A 483 9.93 -17.06 13.29
N SER A 484 11.08 -17.65 13.29
CA SER A 484 11.32 -18.97 13.89
C SER A 484 11.79 -18.92 15.34
N MET A 485 12.24 -17.77 15.83
CA MET A 485 12.96 -17.57 17.10
C MET A 485 14.25 -18.40 17.21
N LYS A 486 14.67 -19.07 16.15
CA LYS A 486 15.94 -19.81 16.11
C LYS A 486 17.11 -18.85 16.26
N GLN A 487 18.16 -19.35 16.88
CA GLN A 487 19.41 -18.63 17.09
C GLN A 487 20.57 -19.48 16.56
N GLU A 488 21.53 -18.82 15.93
CA GLU A 488 22.75 -19.45 15.46
C GLU A 488 23.95 -18.52 15.62
N ARG A 489 25.16 -19.14 15.71
CA ARG A 489 26.42 -18.37 15.78
C ARG A 489 26.90 -18.05 14.38
N VAL A 490 27.19 -16.75 14.15
CA VAL A 490 27.68 -16.25 12.86
C VAL A 490 28.94 -15.42 13.12
N LYS A 491 29.98 -15.61 12.31
CA LYS A 491 31.19 -14.80 12.41
C LYS A 491 30.90 -13.35 12.03
N ILE A 492 31.48 -12.42 12.77
CA ILE A 492 31.31 -10.97 12.52
C ILE A 492 31.72 -10.62 11.10
N SER A 493 32.80 -11.23 10.58
CA SER A 493 33.29 -11.01 9.21
C SER A 493 32.34 -11.49 8.11
N GLU A 494 31.43 -12.42 8.43
CA GLU A 494 30.48 -13.03 7.47
C GLU A 494 29.08 -12.40 7.54
N LEU A 495 28.78 -11.56 8.56
CA LEU A 495 27.44 -11.04 8.86
C LEU A 495 26.79 -10.32 7.66
N ARG A 496 27.53 -9.44 6.97
CA ARG A 496 26.96 -8.70 5.82
C ARG A 496 26.45 -9.66 4.75
N GLY A 497 27.32 -10.57 4.29
CA GLY A 497 26.96 -11.55 3.27
C GLY A 497 25.86 -12.50 3.72
N PHE A 498 25.88 -12.91 5.00
CA PHE A 498 24.87 -13.77 5.58
C PHE A 498 23.48 -13.10 5.53
N ILE A 499 23.36 -11.85 6.01
CA ILE A 499 22.10 -11.11 6.05
C ILE A 499 21.57 -10.83 4.63
N HIS A 500 22.44 -10.40 3.70
CA HIS A 500 22.06 -10.24 2.29
C HIS A 500 21.49 -11.52 1.69
N ASN A 501 22.14 -12.65 1.95
CA ASN A 501 21.69 -13.95 1.46
C ASN A 501 20.37 -14.38 2.14
N ALA A 502 20.20 -14.12 3.43
CA ALA A 502 18.98 -14.42 4.16
C ALA A 502 17.78 -13.58 3.63
N ILE A 503 18.00 -12.31 3.32
CA ILE A 503 16.97 -11.44 2.68
C ILE A 503 16.64 -11.93 1.27
N ALA A 504 17.65 -12.27 0.47
CA ALA A 504 17.45 -12.69 -0.92
C ALA A 504 16.68 -14.02 -1.03
N ASN A 505 16.86 -14.92 -0.06
CA ASN A 505 16.22 -16.23 -0.02
C ASN A 505 15.04 -16.32 0.97
N TYR A 506 14.59 -15.19 1.51
CA TYR A 506 13.46 -15.16 2.43
C TYR A 506 12.20 -15.69 1.76
N LYS A 507 11.51 -16.56 2.47
CA LYS A 507 10.18 -17.06 2.09
C LYS A 507 9.18 -16.51 3.09
N PRO A 508 8.15 -15.78 2.63
CA PRO A 508 7.11 -15.28 3.52
C PRO A 508 6.47 -16.40 4.35
N VAL A 509 6.15 -16.08 5.58
CA VAL A 509 5.40 -16.99 6.46
C VAL A 509 3.95 -16.96 5.98
N VAL A 510 3.53 -18.03 5.31
CA VAL A 510 2.12 -18.19 4.90
C VAL A 510 1.32 -18.65 6.12
N ARG A 511 0.23 -17.98 6.45
CA ARG A 511 -0.61 -18.23 7.63
C ARG A 511 -2.05 -18.53 7.28
#